data_c1606b0b471d0f7def9ec4fc0d4a7482
#
_entry.id   c1606b0b471d0f7def9ec4fc0d4a7482
#
_cell.length_a   1.000
_cell.length_b   1.000
_cell.length_c   1.000
_cell.angle_alpha   90.00
_cell.angle_beta   90.00
_cell.angle_gamma   90.00
#
_symmetry.space_group_name_H-M   'P 1'
#
loop_
_entity.id
_entity.type
_entity.pdbx_description
1 polymer ?
#
loop_
_entity_poly.entity_id
_entity_poly.type
_entity_poly.pdbx_seq_one_letter_code
_entity_poly.pdbx_strand_id
1 'polypeptide(L)'
;VRDRKTAAEALASLPDEWKAIDILINNAGLVIGVDKEHEGNLDEWDIVIDTNIKSLLAMTRLVVPGMVARGRGHIINIGSIAGDAAYAGGSVYCATKAAVKALSDGLRIDLVDTPLRVTNIKPGLVETNFSVVRFRGDKDKADNVYKGIRPLTGDDIAETVYFAASVPEYMQIAEMLVMPTYQATGTIVSRN
;
A
#
# COMPACT_ATOMS: atom_id res chain seq x y z
N VAL A 1 -12.01 -4.46 5.12
CA VAL A 1 -10.83 -5.33 4.96
C VAL A 1 -10.23 -5.79 6.30
N ARG A 2 -10.41 -5.04 7.41
CA ARG A 2 -9.90 -5.43 8.74
C ARG A 2 -10.61 -6.66 9.31
N ASP A 3 -11.88 -6.83 9.02
CA ASP A 3 -12.63 -8.01 9.41
C ASP A 3 -12.40 -9.14 8.40
N ARG A 4 -11.66 -10.18 8.83
CA ARG A 4 -11.28 -11.31 7.98
C ARG A 4 -12.47 -12.16 7.57
N LYS A 5 -13.48 -12.29 8.45
CA LYS A 5 -14.68 -13.08 8.18
C LYS A 5 -15.50 -12.40 7.08
N THR A 6 -15.78 -11.12 7.26
CA THR A 6 -16.51 -10.33 6.26
C THR A 6 -15.78 -10.30 4.91
N ALA A 7 -14.44 -10.18 4.91
CA ALA A 7 -13.66 -10.22 3.68
C ALA A 7 -13.76 -11.59 2.97
N ALA A 8 -13.68 -12.69 3.71
CA ALA A 8 -13.84 -14.03 3.16
C ALA A 8 -15.25 -14.28 2.63
N GLU A 9 -16.29 -13.85 3.37
CA GLU A 9 -17.70 -13.94 2.94
C GLU A 9 -17.95 -13.13 1.65
N ALA A 10 -17.39 -11.91 1.58
CA ALA A 10 -17.52 -11.08 0.38
C ALA A 10 -16.88 -11.75 -0.86
N LEU A 11 -15.69 -12.34 -0.72
CA LEU A 11 -15.06 -13.09 -1.82
C LEU A 11 -15.85 -14.35 -2.18
N ALA A 12 -16.36 -15.08 -1.20
CA ALA A 12 -17.15 -16.28 -1.44
C ALA A 12 -18.48 -15.99 -2.14
N SER A 13 -19.06 -14.81 -1.90
CA SER A 13 -20.33 -14.36 -2.49
C SER A 13 -20.20 -13.87 -3.95
N LEU A 14 -18.99 -13.74 -4.48
CA LEU A 14 -18.80 -13.36 -5.88
C LEU A 14 -19.43 -14.41 -6.81
N PRO A 15 -20.02 -13.99 -7.93
CA PRO A 15 -20.40 -14.89 -9.02
C PRO A 15 -19.22 -15.75 -9.47
N ASP A 16 -19.46 -16.96 -9.94
CA ASP A 16 -18.37 -17.90 -10.26
C ASP A 16 -17.41 -17.36 -11.33
N GLU A 17 -17.91 -16.60 -12.29
CA GLU A 17 -17.10 -15.94 -13.32
C GLU A 17 -16.15 -14.87 -12.77
N TRP A 18 -16.39 -14.37 -11.55
CA TRP A 18 -15.55 -13.36 -10.89
C TRP A 18 -14.59 -13.93 -9.84
N LYS A 19 -14.71 -15.22 -9.52
CA LYS A 19 -13.85 -15.89 -8.53
C LYS A 19 -12.43 -16.13 -9.03
N ALA A 20 -12.24 -16.17 -10.36
CA ALA A 20 -10.91 -16.33 -10.96
C ALA A 20 -10.13 -15.00 -10.98
N ILE A 21 -9.74 -14.50 -9.81
CA ILE A 21 -9.04 -13.22 -9.65
C ILE A 21 -7.63 -13.34 -10.22
N ASP A 22 -7.30 -12.50 -11.21
CA ASP A 22 -5.98 -12.47 -11.86
C ASP A 22 -5.05 -11.42 -11.28
N ILE A 23 -5.59 -10.33 -10.72
CA ILE A 23 -4.80 -9.25 -10.13
C ILE A 23 -5.38 -8.90 -8.76
N LEU A 24 -4.54 -8.96 -7.73
CA LEU A 24 -4.87 -8.48 -6.38
C LEU A 24 -4.11 -7.20 -6.11
N ILE A 25 -4.83 -6.08 -5.92
CA ILE A 25 -4.23 -4.80 -5.53
C ILE A 25 -4.53 -4.55 -4.06
N ASN A 26 -3.54 -4.72 -3.20
CA ASN A 26 -3.60 -4.38 -1.79
C ASN A 26 -3.35 -2.88 -1.60
N ASN A 27 -4.38 -2.08 -1.88
CA ASN A 27 -4.32 -0.62 -1.79
C ASN A 27 -4.80 -0.07 -0.44
N ALA A 28 -5.63 -0.81 0.29
CA ALA A 28 -6.16 -0.34 1.56
C ALA A 28 -5.03 0.00 2.54
N GLY A 29 -4.98 1.24 3.00
CA GLY A 29 -3.98 1.72 3.91
C GLY A 29 -4.31 3.10 4.45
N LEU A 30 -3.89 3.39 5.67
CA LEU A 30 -4.09 4.67 6.32
C LEU A 30 -2.99 4.96 7.35
N VAL A 31 -2.97 6.19 7.82
CA VAL A 31 -2.27 6.64 9.03
C VAL A 31 -3.20 7.54 9.82
N ILE A 32 -3.14 7.48 11.14
CA ILE A 32 -3.88 8.37 12.04
C ILE A 32 -2.88 9.02 12.98
N GLY A 33 -2.96 10.35 13.09
CA GLY A 33 -2.11 11.14 13.97
C GLY A 33 -0.70 11.40 13.42
N VAL A 34 -0.03 12.28 14.15
CA VAL A 34 1.37 12.68 13.95
C VAL A 34 2.09 12.78 15.31
N ASP A 35 1.54 12.07 16.29
CA ASP A 35 2.01 12.10 17.66
C ASP A 35 3.39 11.42 17.76
N LYS A 36 4.22 11.85 18.69
CA LYS A 36 5.45 11.16 19.01
C LYS A 36 5.14 9.78 19.58
N GLU A 37 6.02 8.82 19.35
CA GLU A 37 5.78 7.42 19.72
C GLU A 37 5.44 7.22 21.21
N HIS A 38 6.03 7.98 22.10
CA HIS A 38 5.75 7.90 23.54
C HIS A 38 4.48 8.66 23.98
N GLU A 39 3.78 9.32 23.07
CA GLU A 39 2.57 10.12 23.33
C GLU A 39 1.35 9.64 22.50
N GLY A 40 1.55 8.67 21.62
CA GLY A 40 0.54 8.26 20.66
C GLY A 40 -0.60 7.42 21.25
N ASN A 41 -1.70 7.34 20.51
CA ASN A 41 -2.89 6.58 20.87
C ASN A 41 -2.78 5.14 20.35
N LEU A 42 -2.78 4.16 21.27
CA LEU A 42 -2.67 2.73 20.98
C LEU A 42 -3.84 2.21 20.12
N ASP A 43 -5.07 2.67 20.37
CA ASP A 43 -6.24 2.24 19.60
C ASP A 43 -6.14 2.69 18.14
N GLU A 44 -5.62 3.90 17.90
CA GLU A 44 -5.35 4.39 16.53
C GLU A 44 -4.24 3.58 15.86
N TRP A 45 -3.21 3.20 16.59
CA TRP A 45 -2.13 2.36 16.07
C TRP A 45 -2.61 0.95 15.74
N ASP A 46 -3.49 0.37 16.54
CA ASP A 46 -4.12 -0.90 16.23
C ASP A 46 -4.90 -0.82 14.90
N ILE A 47 -5.66 0.26 14.70
CA ILE A 47 -6.36 0.51 13.44
C ILE A 47 -5.38 0.59 12.25
N VAL A 48 -4.25 1.28 12.42
CA VAL A 48 -3.20 1.42 11.39
C VAL A 48 -2.57 0.06 11.07
N ILE A 49 -2.18 -0.70 12.08
CA ILE A 49 -1.56 -2.02 11.94
C ILE A 49 -2.55 -3.02 11.31
N ASP A 50 -3.77 -3.05 11.80
CA ASP A 50 -4.83 -3.92 11.29
C ASP A 50 -5.13 -3.64 9.81
N THR A 51 -5.16 -2.36 9.44
CA THR A 51 -5.43 -1.96 8.05
C THR A 51 -4.22 -2.20 7.15
N ASN A 52 -3.02 -1.76 7.54
CA ASN A 52 -1.87 -1.74 6.64
C ASN A 52 -1.15 -3.09 6.54
N ILE A 53 -1.20 -3.91 7.61
CA ILE A 53 -0.48 -5.20 7.68
C ILE A 53 -1.45 -6.37 7.68
N LYS A 54 -2.34 -6.46 8.69
CA LYS A 54 -3.16 -7.66 8.87
C LYS A 54 -4.16 -7.85 7.74
N SER A 55 -4.73 -6.76 7.20
CA SER A 55 -5.64 -6.86 6.07
C SER A 55 -4.92 -7.30 4.78
N LEU A 56 -3.71 -6.79 4.52
CA LEU A 56 -2.89 -7.22 3.38
C LEU A 56 -2.60 -8.73 3.46
N LEU A 57 -2.17 -9.23 4.62
CA LEU A 57 -1.93 -10.66 4.83
C LEU A 57 -3.22 -11.48 4.64
N ALA A 58 -4.35 -11.00 5.16
CA ALA A 58 -5.63 -11.69 5.03
C ALA A 58 -6.07 -11.79 3.57
N MET A 59 -6.04 -10.69 2.81
CA MET A 59 -6.40 -10.69 1.40
C MET A 59 -5.46 -11.55 0.56
N THR A 60 -4.15 -11.46 0.81
CA THR A 60 -3.15 -12.32 0.19
C THR A 60 -3.46 -13.80 0.45
N ARG A 61 -3.71 -14.19 1.70
CA ARG A 61 -4.04 -15.58 2.06
C ARG A 61 -5.35 -16.09 1.47
N LEU A 62 -6.32 -15.21 1.27
CA LEU A 62 -7.62 -15.57 0.67
C LEU A 62 -7.54 -15.73 -0.85
N VAL A 63 -6.72 -14.95 -1.55
CA VAL A 63 -6.72 -14.86 -3.02
C VAL A 63 -5.60 -15.67 -3.67
N VAL A 64 -4.37 -15.59 -3.13
CA VAL A 64 -3.17 -16.15 -3.78
C VAL A 64 -3.22 -17.67 -3.98
N PRO A 65 -3.79 -18.49 -3.08
CA PRO A 65 -3.89 -19.94 -3.34
C PRO A 65 -4.66 -20.28 -4.62
N GLY A 66 -5.71 -19.51 -4.94
CA GLY A 66 -6.44 -19.66 -6.19
C GLY A 66 -5.61 -19.28 -7.42
N MET A 67 -4.77 -18.25 -7.30
CA MET A 67 -3.82 -17.85 -8.35
C MET A 67 -2.77 -18.95 -8.58
N VAL A 68 -2.19 -19.50 -7.51
CA VAL A 68 -1.21 -20.61 -7.58
C VAL A 68 -1.83 -21.83 -8.27
N ALA A 69 -3.04 -22.23 -7.87
CA ALA A 69 -3.74 -23.37 -8.46
C ALA A 69 -4.02 -23.19 -9.96
N ARG A 70 -4.22 -21.95 -10.43
CA ARG A 70 -4.42 -21.65 -11.85
C ARG A 70 -3.11 -21.40 -12.61
N GLY A 71 -1.96 -21.29 -11.91
CA GLY A 71 -0.68 -20.95 -12.51
C GLY A 71 -0.64 -19.53 -13.13
N ARG A 72 -1.45 -18.60 -12.62
CA ARG A 72 -1.56 -17.23 -13.14
C ARG A 72 -2.00 -16.26 -12.05
N GLY A 73 -1.30 -15.12 -11.94
CA GLY A 73 -1.69 -14.06 -11.02
C GLY A 73 -0.62 -12.99 -10.81
N HIS A 74 -1.07 -11.82 -10.38
CA HIS A 74 -0.20 -10.71 -10.02
C HIS A 74 -0.69 -10.04 -8.74
N ILE A 75 0.16 -9.97 -7.75
CA ILE A 75 -0.11 -9.29 -6.49
C ILE A 75 0.61 -7.94 -6.51
N ILE A 76 -0.13 -6.83 -6.35
CA ILE A 76 0.40 -5.47 -6.32
C ILE A 76 0.09 -4.87 -4.96
N ASN A 77 1.13 -4.62 -4.18
CA ASN A 77 1.02 -4.00 -2.87
C ASN A 77 1.35 -2.52 -2.95
N ILE A 78 0.54 -1.67 -2.32
CA ILE A 78 0.82 -0.24 -2.23
C ILE A 78 1.60 0.02 -0.94
N GLY A 79 2.91 0.09 -1.09
CA GLY A 79 3.87 0.48 -0.06
C GLY A 79 3.89 1.99 0.19
N SER A 80 5.05 2.53 0.41
CA SER A 80 5.35 3.97 0.52
C SER A 80 6.85 4.18 0.61
N ILE A 81 7.35 5.35 0.19
CA ILE A 81 8.69 5.82 0.54
C ILE A 81 8.92 5.87 2.06
N ALA A 82 7.84 6.02 2.84
CA ALA A 82 7.88 5.97 4.30
C ALA A 82 8.36 4.61 4.87
N GLY A 83 8.33 3.55 4.07
CA GLY A 83 8.89 2.25 4.44
C GLY A 83 10.41 2.16 4.36
N ASP A 84 11.09 3.14 3.75
CA ASP A 84 12.54 3.14 3.58
C ASP A 84 13.26 3.85 4.74
N ALA A 85 12.61 4.85 5.35
CA ALA A 85 13.17 5.60 6.47
C ALA A 85 12.07 6.21 7.34
N ALA A 86 12.26 6.14 8.65
CA ALA A 86 11.33 6.75 9.60
C ALA A 86 11.47 8.29 9.64
N TYR A 87 10.38 8.95 10.02
CA TYR A 87 10.33 10.39 10.25
C TYR A 87 9.54 10.71 11.52
N ALA A 88 9.77 11.90 12.08
CA ALA A 88 9.11 12.33 13.32
C ALA A 88 7.58 12.30 13.21
N GLY A 89 6.91 11.72 14.20
CA GLY A 89 5.45 11.56 14.24
C GLY A 89 4.90 10.54 13.22
N GLY A 90 5.75 9.71 12.63
CA GLY A 90 5.35 8.71 11.65
C GLY A 90 5.85 7.30 11.93
N SER A 91 6.44 7.02 13.10
CA SER A 91 7.15 5.76 13.39
C SER A 91 6.30 4.51 13.12
N VAL A 92 5.07 4.45 13.63
CA VAL A 92 4.19 3.29 13.44
C VAL A 92 3.77 3.14 11.97
N TYR A 93 3.43 4.23 11.29
CA TYR A 93 3.13 4.18 9.86
C TYR A 93 4.34 3.72 9.05
N CYS A 94 5.52 4.27 9.31
CA CYS A 94 6.77 3.87 8.66
C CYS A 94 7.05 2.37 8.89
N ALA A 95 6.88 1.89 10.11
CA ALA A 95 7.01 0.48 10.44
C ALA A 95 6.03 -0.40 9.65
N THR A 96 4.76 0.02 9.51
CA THR A 96 3.79 -0.73 8.69
C THR A 96 4.18 -0.76 7.21
N LYS A 97 4.73 0.33 6.67
CA LYS A 97 5.15 0.39 5.27
C LYS A 97 6.48 -0.34 5.02
N ALA A 98 7.38 -0.38 6.01
CA ALA A 98 8.54 -1.26 5.99
C ALA A 98 8.12 -2.74 6.04
N ALA A 99 7.08 -3.07 6.84
CA ALA A 99 6.50 -4.41 6.86
C ALA A 99 5.90 -4.78 5.49
N VAL A 100 5.18 -3.88 4.81
CA VAL A 100 4.65 -4.14 3.45
C VAL A 100 5.77 -4.47 2.47
N LYS A 101 6.91 -3.76 2.55
CA LYS A 101 8.09 -4.08 1.73
C LYS A 101 8.60 -5.49 2.03
N ALA A 102 8.85 -5.80 3.30
CA ALA A 102 9.37 -7.12 3.71
C ALA A 102 8.40 -8.25 3.33
N LEU A 103 7.08 -8.04 3.50
CA LEU A 103 6.05 -9.01 3.11
C LEU A 103 5.98 -9.21 1.60
N SER A 104 6.18 -8.15 0.80
CA SER A 104 6.24 -8.25 -0.66
C SER A 104 7.47 -9.05 -1.12
N ASP A 105 8.62 -8.79 -0.51
CA ASP A 105 9.86 -9.52 -0.79
C ASP A 105 9.74 -11.00 -0.37
N GLY A 106 9.21 -11.27 0.82
CA GLY A 106 8.97 -12.63 1.33
C GLY A 106 8.00 -13.41 0.44
N LEU A 107 6.87 -12.82 0.08
CA LEU A 107 5.90 -13.45 -0.81
C LEU A 107 6.50 -13.76 -2.20
N ARG A 108 7.38 -12.91 -2.71
CA ARG A 108 8.09 -13.16 -3.98
C ARG A 108 9.05 -14.35 -3.87
N ILE A 109 9.70 -14.51 -2.72
CA ILE A 109 10.56 -15.67 -2.43
C ILE A 109 9.71 -16.94 -2.34
N ASP A 110 8.58 -16.89 -1.60
CA ASP A 110 7.69 -18.04 -1.41
C ASP A 110 7.03 -18.52 -2.72
N LEU A 111 6.89 -17.63 -3.70
CA LEU A 111 6.25 -17.92 -4.99
C LEU A 111 7.25 -18.09 -6.15
N VAL A 112 8.55 -18.24 -5.85
CA VAL A 112 9.62 -18.28 -6.88
C VAL A 112 9.49 -19.47 -7.85
N ASP A 113 8.87 -20.53 -7.43
CA ASP A 113 8.59 -21.75 -8.23
C ASP A 113 7.25 -21.69 -8.97
N THR A 114 6.57 -20.53 -8.97
CA THR A 114 5.32 -20.28 -9.65
C THR A 114 5.47 -19.17 -10.71
N PRO A 115 4.57 -19.07 -11.70
CA PRO A 115 4.58 -17.95 -12.64
C PRO A 115 3.90 -16.68 -12.11
N LEU A 116 3.66 -16.59 -10.80
CA LEU A 116 3.02 -15.44 -10.18
C LEU A 116 4.01 -14.28 -10.00
N ARG A 117 3.49 -13.05 -10.09
CA ARG A 117 4.27 -11.82 -9.92
C ARG A 117 3.89 -11.11 -8.64
N VAL A 118 4.86 -10.47 -8.00
CA VAL A 118 4.65 -9.64 -6.80
C VAL A 118 5.36 -8.30 -6.98
N THR A 119 4.59 -7.22 -6.99
CA THR A 119 5.08 -5.85 -7.14
C THR A 119 4.79 -5.04 -5.88
N ASN A 120 5.75 -4.25 -5.43
CA ASN A 120 5.57 -3.24 -4.38
C ASN A 120 5.69 -1.85 -5.01
N ILE A 121 4.61 -1.09 -5.06
CA ILE A 121 4.62 0.31 -5.51
C ILE A 121 4.76 1.20 -4.28
N LYS A 122 5.75 2.10 -4.30
CA LYS A 122 6.10 2.98 -3.18
C LYS A 122 5.88 4.44 -3.56
N PRO A 123 4.67 4.98 -3.35
CA PRO A 123 4.42 6.39 -3.60
C PRO A 123 5.16 7.31 -2.63
N GLY A 124 5.54 8.50 -3.12
CA GLY A 124 5.87 9.66 -2.33
C GLY A 124 4.62 10.43 -1.88
N LEU A 125 4.64 11.76 -2.03
CA LEU A 125 3.51 12.62 -1.69
C LEU A 125 2.42 12.52 -2.78
N VAL A 126 1.28 11.98 -2.39
CA VAL A 126 0.07 11.85 -3.24
C VAL A 126 -1.07 12.59 -2.55
N GLU A 127 -1.69 13.53 -3.25
CA GLU A 127 -2.84 14.27 -2.75
C GLU A 127 -4.11 13.43 -2.87
N THR A 128 -4.62 13.02 -1.72
CA THR A 128 -5.85 12.23 -1.58
C THR A 128 -6.47 12.51 -0.20
N ASN A 129 -7.55 11.84 0.14
CA ASN A 129 -8.12 11.88 1.50
C ASN A 129 -7.19 11.33 2.59
N PHE A 130 -6.04 10.76 2.24
CA PHE A 130 -5.08 10.21 3.18
C PHE A 130 -4.62 11.22 4.22
N SER A 131 -4.28 12.46 3.80
CA SER A 131 -3.87 13.52 4.71
C SER A 131 -5.01 13.99 5.63
N VAL A 132 -6.24 14.02 5.14
CA VAL A 132 -7.42 14.35 5.97
C VAL A 132 -7.61 13.31 7.08
N VAL A 133 -7.49 12.03 6.76
CA VAL A 133 -7.54 10.93 7.76
C VAL A 133 -6.38 11.05 8.75
N ARG A 134 -5.16 11.29 8.26
CA ARG A 134 -3.96 11.48 9.10
C ARG A 134 -4.14 12.57 10.14
N PHE A 135 -4.74 13.69 9.76
CA PHE A 135 -4.96 14.82 10.66
C PHE A 135 -6.36 14.80 11.32
N ARG A 136 -6.99 13.62 11.44
CA ARG A 136 -8.27 13.41 12.15
C ARG A 136 -9.37 14.38 11.66
N GLY A 137 -9.39 14.67 10.35
CA GLY A 137 -10.39 15.54 9.70
C GLY A 137 -9.98 17.02 9.59
N ASP A 138 -8.83 17.42 10.13
CA ASP A 138 -8.30 18.79 10.02
C ASP A 138 -7.82 19.05 8.58
N LYS A 139 -8.67 19.67 7.78
CA LYS A 139 -8.39 19.96 6.37
C LYS A 139 -7.27 20.97 6.17
N ASP A 140 -7.17 21.98 7.05
CA ASP A 140 -6.14 23.01 6.92
C ASP A 140 -4.73 22.40 7.09
N LYS A 141 -4.58 21.48 8.03
CA LYS A 141 -3.32 20.72 8.18
C LYS A 141 -3.08 19.78 7.01
N ALA A 142 -4.13 19.14 6.51
CA ALA A 142 -4.02 18.25 5.35
C ALA A 142 -3.56 19.00 4.10
N ASP A 143 -4.15 20.15 3.82
CA ASP A 143 -3.82 20.99 2.65
C ASP A 143 -2.40 21.57 2.77
N ASN A 144 -1.96 21.91 3.99
CA ASN A 144 -0.60 22.41 4.22
C ASN A 144 0.50 21.39 3.90
N VAL A 145 0.20 20.09 3.88
CA VAL A 145 1.15 19.05 3.44
C VAL A 145 1.62 19.31 2.01
N TYR A 146 0.73 19.77 1.15
CA TYR A 146 0.97 19.93 -0.29
C TYR A 146 1.30 21.36 -0.70
N LYS A 147 1.28 22.30 0.24
CA LYS A 147 1.54 23.72 -0.06
C LYS A 147 2.96 23.92 -0.62
N GLY A 148 3.04 24.62 -1.76
CA GLY A 148 4.31 24.94 -2.44
C GLY A 148 4.92 23.76 -3.20
N ILE A 149 4.16 22.68 -3.45
CA ILE A 149 4.56 21.59 -4.33
C ILE A 149 3.42 21.19 -5.26
N ARG A 150 3.75 20.54 -6.37
CA ARG A 150 2.79 19.79 -7.17
C ARG A 150 2.89 18.31 -6.74
N PRO A 151 1.96 17.80 -5.92
CA PRO A 151 1.95 16.41 -5.51
C PRO A 151 1.57 15.50 -6.67
N LEU A 152 1.78 14.19 -6.51
CA LEU A 152 1.12 13.20 -7.35
C LEU A 152 -0.36 13.13 -7.00
N THR A 153 -1.15 12.59 -7.91
CA THR A 153 -2.57 12.27 -7.74
C THR A 153 -2.80 10.77 -7.61
N GLY A 154 -4.01 10.37 -7.24
CA GLY A 154 -4.40 8.96 -7.28
C GLY A 154 -4.28 8.35 -8.68
N ASP A 155 -4.58 9.15 -9.71
CA ASP A 155 -4.50 8.71 -11.11
C ASP A 155 -3.04 8.45 -11.55
N ASP A 156 -2.07 9.27 -11.10
CA ASP A 156 -0.64 9.02 -11.38
C ASP A 156 -0.19 7.67 -10.80
N ILE A 157 -0.71 7.30 -9.62
CA ILE A 157 -0.41 6.00 -9.01
C ILE A 157 -1.16 4.88 -9.74
N ALA A 158 -2.40 5.11 -10.18
CA ALA A 158 -3.16 4.14 -10.97
C ALA A 158 -2.47 3.82 -12.31
N GLU A 159 -1.90 4.81 -13.01
CA GLU A 159 -1.08 4.61 -14.20
C GLU A 159 0.17 3.77 -13.90
N THR A 160 0.80 3.97 -12.74
CA THR A 160 1.94 3.16 -12.29
C THR A 160 1.53 1.70 -12.04
N VAL A 161 0.37 1.49 -11.41
CA VAL A 161 -0.21 0.15 -11.20
C VAL A 161 -0.52 -0.52 -12.53
N TYR A 162 -1.15 0.21 -13.45
CA TYR A 162 -1.48 -0.29 -14.78
C TYR A 162 -0.21 -0.67 -15.56
N PHE A 163 0.81 0.16 -15.54
CA PHE A 163 2.10 -0.16 -16.16
C PHE A 163 2.68 -1.47 -15.62
N ALA A 164 2.75 -1.63 -14.28
CA ALA A 164 3.26 -2.84 -13.67
C ALA A 164 2.41 -4.09 -14.02
N ALA A 165 1.09 -3.92 -14.15
CA ALA A 165 0.18 -5.00 -14.51
C ALA A 165 0.30 -5.41 -15.99
N SER A 166 0.60 -4.46 -16.90
CA SER A 166 0.55 -4.64 -18.36
C SER A 166 1.84 -5.14 -18.98
N VAL A 167 2.95 -5.21 -18.26
CA VAL A 167 4.21 -5.78 -18.79
C VAL A 167 4.05 -7.29 -19.06
N PRO A 168 4.86 -7.87 -19.98
CA PRO A 168 4.80 -9.30 -20.29
C PRO A 168 4.89 -10.20 -19.04
N GLU A 169 4.20 -11.33 -19.05
CA GLU A 169 4.09 -12.24 -17.89
C GLU A 169 5.44 -12.72 -17.35
N TYR A 170 6.45 -12.87 -18.21
CA TYR A 170 7.81 -13.25 -17.79
C TYR A 170 8.62 -12.11 -17.17
N MET A 171 8.08 -10.87 -17.18
CA MET A 171 8.73 -9.71 -16.58
C MET A 171 8.11 -9.41 -15.22
N GLN A 172 8.92 -9.46 -14.18
CA GLN A 172 8.53 -9.06 -12.85
C GLN A 172 9.13 -7.71 -12.46
N ILE A 173 8.26 -6.72 -12.25
CA ILE A 173 8.65 -5.45 -11.64
C ILE A 173 8.53 -5.66 -10.12
N ALA A 174 9.68 -5.82 -9.46
CA ALA A 174 9.69 -6.13 -8.03
C ALA A 174 9.28 -4.94 -7.16
N GLU A 175 9.80 -3.74 -7.51
CA GLU A 175 9.55 -2.51 -6.75
C GLU A 175 9.55 -1.29 -7.66
N MET A 176 8.69 -0.32 -7.38
CA MET A 176 8.66 0.98 -8.05
C MET A 176 8.52 2.10 -7.02
N LEU A 177 9.50 2.99 -6.95
CA LEU A 177 9.44 4.22 -6.17
C LEU A 177 9.00 5.36 -7.08
N VAL A 178 7.88 6.01 -6.75
CA VAL A 178 7.27 7.07 -7.57
C VAL A 178 7.04 8.30 -6.70
N MET A 179 7.72 9.40 -7.05
CA MET A 179 7.70 10.64 -6.26
C MET A 179 7.41 11.86 -7.15
N PRO A 180 6.84 12.94 -6.57
CA PRO A 180 6.88 14.24 -7.23
C PRO A 180 8.32 14.65 -7.55
N THR A 181 8.53 15.36 -8.65
CA THR A 181 9.87 15.77 -9.11
C THR A 181 10.68 16.52 -8.04
N TYR A 182 10.02 17.29 -7.18
CA TYR A 182 10.66 18.09 -6.13
C TYR A 182 10.74 17.40 -4.77
N GLN A 183 10.44 16.11 -4.70
CA GLN A 183 10.62 15.28 -3.50
C GLN A 183 11.84 14.37 -3.67
N ALA A 184 12.81 14.45 -2.77
CA ALA A 184 14.01 13.62 -2.79
C ALA A 184 13.93 12.42 -1.83
N THR A 185 13.28 12.59 -0.67
CA THR A 185 13.08 11.55 0.36
C THR A 185 11.69 11.70 1.01
N GLY A 186 11.37 10.87 1.99
CA GLY A 186 10.13 11.00 2.78
C GLY A 186 9.98 12.35 3.48
N THR A 187 11.08 13.09 3.70
CA THR A 187 11.10 14.35 4.45
C THR A 187 11.74 15.53 3.71
N ILE A 188 12.54 15.27 2.68
CA ILE A 188 13.22 16.32 1.91
C ILE A 188 12.38 16.64 0.66
N VAL A 189 11.77 17.81 0.68
CA VAL A 189 10.93 18.34 -0.39
C VAL A 189 11.31 19.79 -0.65
N SER A 190 11.57 20.16 -1.91
CA SER A 190 11.74 21.55 -2.30
C SER A 190 10.35 22.19 -2.50
N ARG A 191 10.12 23.32 -1.87
CA ARG A 191 8.86 24.08 -1.94
C ARG A 191 9.12 25.45 -2.55
N ASN A 192 8.31 25.80 -3.53
CA ASN A 192 8.37 27.11 -4.19
C ASN A 192 7.35 28.08 -3.60
#